data_9b721a63045fadc5ef3e26cf9bbeb881
#
_entry.id   9b721a63045fadc5ef3e26cf9bbeb881
#
_cell.length_a   1.000
_cell.length_b   1.000
_cell.length_c   1.000
_cell.angle_alpha   90.00
_cell.angle_beta   90.00
_cell.angle_gamma   90.00
#
_symmetry.space_group_name_H-M   'P 1'
#
loop_
_entity.id
_entity.type
_entity.pdbx_description
1 polymer ?
#
loop_
_entity_poly.entity_id
_entity_poly.type
_entity_poly.pdbx_seq_one_letter_code
_entity_poly.pdbx_strand_id
1 'polypeptide(L)'
;FDSIGITIVESRMVDGKKVSYESQRIYKNEAWKYEYFAESIAYLRSLKPKRLTHNFIRTSTRTGPHDWFSDSYWANVCNNFALMARIAKETGMKGLCLDLEDYKDTGHLFAYSPDMGASYADAKLKARQRGREWIDAIGKEYPDITLFSFFLVSLAYPMSDDVSEIGSRSCALFP
;
A
#
# COMPACT_ATOMS: atom_id res chain seq x y z
N PHE A 1 -22.46 -1.12 -11.57
CA PHE A 1 -21.05 -1.25 -11.18
C PHE A 1 -20.24 -1.71 -12.37
N ASP A 2 -19.09 -1.08 -12.61
CA ASP A 2 -18.16 -1.35 -13.71
C ASP A 2 -16.73 -1.67 -13.21
N SER A 3 -16.54 -1.74 -11.89
CA SER A 3 -15.26 -2.00 -11.24
C SER A 3 -15.35 -2.90 -10.03
N ILE A 4 -14.23 -3.56 -9.71
CA ILE A 4 -14.02 -4.39 -8.53
C ILE A 4 -12.58 -4.26 -8.04
N GLY A 5 -12.39 -4.29 -6.72
CA GLY A 5 -11.09 -4.47 -6.08
C GLY A 5 -10.79 -5.96 -5.88
N ILE A 6 -9.65 -6.42 -6.38
CA ILE A 6 -9.23 -7.82 -6.32
C ILE A 6 -8.00 -7.94 -5.41
N THR A 7 -8.06 -8.83 -4.41
CA THR A 7 -6.89 -9.21 -3.63
C THR A 7 -6.17 -10.34 -4.35
N ILE A 8 -4.88 -10.15 -4.62
CA ILE A 8 -4.01 -11.20 -5.15
C ILE A 8 -3.40 -11.94 -3.97
N VAL A 9 -3.49 -13.28 -4.00
CA VAL A 9 -2.93 -14.15 -2.97
C VAL A 9 -2.20 -15.30 -3.64
N GLU A 10 -0.93 -15.45 -3.33
CA GLU A 10 -0.09 -16.57 -3.76
C GLU A 10 0.57 -17.25 -2.57
N SER A 11 0.71 -18.57 -2.65
CA SER A 11 1.38 -19.36 -1.62
C SER A 11 2.50 -20.19 -2.22
N ARG A 12 3.66 -20.17 -1.56
CA ARG A 12 4.85 -20.92 -1.99
C ARG A 12 5.49 -21.66 -0.84
N MET A 13 6.20 -22.73 -1.16
CA MET A 13 7.09 -23.38 -0.20
C MET A 13 8.45 -22.68 -0.23
N VAL A 14 8.89 -22.17 0.92
CA VAL A 14 10.20 -21.56 1.13
C VAL A 14 10.81 -22.25 2.33
N ASP A 15 11.94 -22.92 2.15
CA ASP A 15 12.63 -23.67 3.19
C ASP A 15 11.73 -24.64 3.99
N GLY A 16 10.85 -25.36 3.26
CA GLY A 16 9.91 -26.32 3.83
C GLY A 16 8.69 -25.71 4.54
N LYS A 17 8.54 -24.38 4.53
CA LYS A 17 7.40 -23.69 5.13
C LYS A 17 6.53 -23.05 4.05
N LYS A 18 5.21 -23.12 4.24
CA LYS A 18 4.27 -22.39 3.36
C LYS A 18 4.29 -20.91 3.70
N VAL A 19 4.70 -20.09 2.73
CA VAL A 19 4.70 -18.62 2.83
C VAL A 19 3.61 -18.08 1.90
N SER A 20 2.83 -17.13 2.38
CA SER A 20 1.78 -16.46 1.61
C SER A 20 2.18 -15.02 1.30
N TYR A 21 1.99 -14.64 0.04
CA TYR A 21 2.17 -13.29 -0.48
C TYR A 21 0.80 -12.74 -0.86
N GLU A 22 0.38 -11.70 -0.18
CA GLU A 22 -0.96 -11.12 -0.35
C GLU A 22 -0.83 -9.63 -0.65
N SER A 23 -1.51 -9.13 -1.68
CA SER A 23 -1.47 -7.70 -2.01
C SER A 23 -1.95 -6.80 -0.86
N GLN A 24 -2.78 -7.31 0.05
CA GLN A 24 -3.18 -6.60 1.27
C GLN A 24 -2.07 -6.53 2.35
N ARG A 25 -0.97 -7.25 2.18
CA ARG A 25 0.20 -7.21 3.08
C ARG A 25 1.40 -6.51 2.45
N ILE A 26 1.13 -5.57 1.57
CA ILE A 26 2.12 -4.91 0.72
C ILE A 26 3.20 -4.14 1.51
N TYR A 27 2.89 -3.71 2.74
CA TYR A 27 3.83 -3.05 3.65
C TYR A 27 4.75 -4.02 4.42
N LYS A 28 4.81 -5.29 4.03
CA LYS A 28 5.72 -6.26 4.64
C LYS A 28 7.18 -5.87 4.40
N ASN A 29 8.01 -6.01 5.44
CA ASN A 29 9.46 -5.75 5.34
C ASN A 29 10.18 -6.90 4.61
N GLU A 30 9.78 -7.13 3.37
CA GLU A 30 10.33 -8.16 2.48
C GLU A 30 10.10 -7.73 1.04
N ALA A 31 11.15 -7.68 0.22
CA ALA A 31 11.02 -7.40 -1.21
C ALA A 31 10.40 -8.60 -1.93
N TRP A 32 9.29 -8.39 -2.58
CA TRP A 32 8.64 -9.40 -3.39
C TRP A 32 9.26 -9.48 -4.79
N LYS A 33 9.19 -10.68 -5.39
CA LYS A 33 9.63 -10.91 -6.76
C LYS A 33 8.44 -11.16 -7.67
N TYR A 34 8.57 -10.77 -8.92
CA TYR A 34 7.51 -10.92 -9.93
C TYR A 34 7.04 -12.39 -10.07
N GLU A 35 7.99 -13.32 -10.03
CA GLU A 35 7.74 -14.76 -10.17
C GLU A 35 6.88 -15.33 -9.02
N TYR A 36 6.76 -14.60 -7.90
CA TYR A 36 5.91 -15.04 -6.79
C TYR A 36 4.43 -15.00 -7.16
N PHE A 37 4.03 -14.24 -8.17
CA PHE A 37 2.66 -14.00 -8.57
C PHE A 37 2.32 -14.59 -9.95
N ALA A 38 3.09 -15.55 -10.43
CA ALA A 38 2.96 -16.09 -11.78
C ALA A 38 1.58 -16.69 -12.08
N GLU A 39 1.00 -17.43 -11.12
CA GLU A 39 -0.32 -18.04 -11.27
C GLU A 39 -1.43 -16.99 -11.30
N SER A 40 -1.40 -16.03 -10.35
CA SER A 40 -2.34 -14.91 -10.33
C SER A 40 -2.28 -14.07 -11.59
N ILE A 41 -1.07 -13.79 -12.11
CA ILE A 41 -0.88 -13.04 -13.35
C ILE A 41 -1.49 -13.79 -14.54
N ALA A 42 -1.21 -15.10 -14.65
CA ALA A 42 -1.76 -15.93 -15.71
C ALA A 42 -3.29 -15.98 -15.65
N TYR A 43 -3.85 -16.14 -14.43
CA TYR A 43 -5.28 -16.13 -14.23
C TYR A 43 -5.92 -14.79 -14.61
N LEU A 44 -5.38 -13.67 -14.13
CA LEU A 44 -5.91 -12.34 -14.43
C LEU A 44 -5.87 -12.03 -15.93
N ARG A 45 -4.79 -12.42 -16.63
CA ARG A 45 -4.68 -12.29 -18.10
C ARG A 45 -5.71 -13.14 -18.86
N SER A 46 -6.16 -14.24 -18.29
CA SER A 46 -7.18 -15.11 -18.90
C SER A 46 -8.58 -14.53 -18.80
N LEU A 47 -8.83 -13.63 -17.86
CA LEU A 47 -10.15 -13.03 -17.66
C LEU A 47 -10.56 -12.15 -18.84
N LYS A 48 -11.83 -12.27 -19.25
CA LYS A 48 -12.46 -11.45 -20.30
C LYS A 48 -13.71 -10.77 -19.75
N PRO A 49 -13.57 -9.83 -18.83
CA PRO A 49 -14.71 -9.19 -18.20
C PRO A 49 -15.49 -8.35 -19.23
N LYS A 50 -16.81 -8.55 -19.28
CA LYS A 50 -17.69 -7.82 -20.19
C LYS A 50 -18.22 -6.50 -19.59
N ARG A 51 -18.40 -6.45 -18.28
CA ARG A 51 -19.00 -5.31 -17.56
C ARG A 51 -18.03 -4.66 -16.56
N LEU A 52 -17.21 -5.46 -15.88
CA LEU A 52 -16.22 -4.98 -14.89
C LEU A 52 -14.93 -4.62 -15.62
N THR A 53 -14.86 -3.45 -16.22
CA THR A 53 -13.77 -3.02 -17.10
C THR A 53 -12.74 -2.11 -16.38
N HIS A 54 -13.06 -1.63 -15.17
CA HIS A 54 -12.23 -0.72 -14.40
C HIS A 54 -11.81 -1.36 -13.07
N ASN A 55 -11.04 -2.47 -13.14
CA ASN A 55 -10.68 -3.25 -11.97
C ASN A 55 -9.38 -2.77 -11.34
N PHE A 56 -9.22 -3.03 -10.03
CA PHE A 56 -8.08 -2.58 -9.24
C PHE A 56 -7.50 -3.74 -8.43
N ILE A 57 -6.18 -3.76 -8.23
CA ILE A 57 -5.56 -4.61 -7.22
C ILE A 57 -5.71 -3.92 -5.86
N ARG A 58 -6.37 -4.60 -4.91
CA ARG A 58 -6.55 -4.07 -3.55
C ARG A 58 -5.29 -4.29 -2.73
N THR A 59 -4.85 -3.22 -2.08
CA THR A 59 -3.73 -3.21 -1.12
C THR A 59 -4.23 -2.69 0.22
N SER A 60 -3.56 -3.00 1.33
CA SER A 60 -3.91 -2.42 2.63
C SER A 60 -2.72 -2.30 3.57
N THR A 61 -2.92 -1.59 4.68
CA THR A 61 -1.94 -1.36 5.75
C THR A 61 -1.85 -2.51 6.77
N ARG A 62 -2.40 -3.68 6.46
CA ARG A 62 -2.56 -4.83 7.41
C ARG A 62 -1.28 -5.47 7.92
N THR A 63 -0.13 -4.93 7.62
CA THR A 63 1.16 -5.49 8.03
C THR A 63 1.95 -4.47 8.81
N GLY A 64 2.24 -4.73 10.06
CA GLY A 64 3.14 -3.96 10.91
C GLY A 64 4.31 -4.81 11.41
N PRO A 65 5.25 -4.24 12.16
CA PRO A 65 5.35 -2.80 12.46
C PRO A 65 5.80 -1.98 11.25
N HIS A 66 5.44 -0.69 11.26
CA HIS A 66 5.83 0.28 10.24
C HIS A 66 6.94 1.18 10.77
N ASP A 67 8.00 1.37 9.99
CA ASP A 67 9.13 2.22 10.37
C ASP A 67 9.40 3.26 9.28
N TRP A 68 8.98 4.51 9.52
CA TRP A 68 9.17 5.62 8.60
C TRP A 68 10.65 5.98 8.38
N PHE A 69 11.52 5.68 9.32
CA PHE A 69 12.94 6.06 9.29
C PHE A 69 13.84 4.96 8.73
N SER A 70 13.36 3.75 8.57
CA SER A 70 14.13 2.65 7.96
C SER A 70 14.12 2.74 6.43
N ASP A 71 15.29 3.05 5.85
CA ASP A 71 15.45 3.11 4.40
C ASP A 71 15.26 1.73 3.74
N SER A 72 15.75 0.66 4.37
CA SER A 72 15.58 -0.70 3.86
C SER A 72 14.13 -1.16 3.88
N TYR A 73 13.36 -0.81 4.93
CA TYR A 73 11.94 -1.08 4.99
C TYR A 73 11.20 -0.39 3.85
N TRP A 74 11.45 0.91 3.63
CA TRP A 74 10.77 1.66 2.58
C TRP A 74 11.21 1.26 1.18
N ALA A 75 12.45 0.83 1.00
CA ALA A 75 12.87 0.22 -0.26
C ALA A 75 12.04 -1.04 -0.60
N ASN A 76 11.77 -1.90 0.39
CA ASN A 76 10.91 -3.06 0.22
C ASN A 76 9.46 -2.67 -0.09
N VAL A 77 8.91 -1.69 0.64
CA VAL A 77 7.54 -1.17 0.39
C VAL A 77 7.42 -0.61 -1.03
N CYS A 78 8.35 0.26 -1.45
CA CYS A 78 8.37 0.82 -2.80
C CYS A 78 8.48 -0.26 -3.88
N ASN A 79 9.35 -1.26 -3.68
CA ASN A 79 9.47 -2.42 -4.58
C ASN A 79 8.14 -3.17 -4.71
N ASN A 80 7.46 -3.43 -3.59
CA ASN A 80 6.22 -4.19 -3.59
C ASN A 80 5.10 -3.44 -4.31
N PHE A 81 5.00 -2.12 -4.09
CA PHE A 81 4.02 -1.28 -4.80
C PHE A 81 4.33 -1.13 -6.29
N ALA A 82 5.58 -0.95 -6.66
CA ALA A 82 6.02 -0.94 -8.06
C ALA A 82 5.66 -2.26 -8.76
N LEU A 83 5.91 -3.38 -8.08
CA LEU A 83 5.54 -4.70 -8.57
C LEU A 83 4.03 -4.85 -8.79
N MET A 84 3.21 -4.41 -7.84
CA MET A 84 1.74 -4.46 -7.99
C MET A 84 1.26 -3.52 -9.09
N ALA A 85 1.87 -2.34 -9.27
CA ALA A 85 1.58 -1.44 -10.38
C ALA A 85 1.92 -2.08 -11.74
N ARG A 86 3.08 -2.72 -11.86
CA ARG A 86 3.46 -3.49 -13.05
C ARG A 86 2.47 -4.61 -13.35
N ILE A 87 2.09 -5.41 -12.34
CA ILE A 87 1.11 -6.49 -12.51
C ILE A 87 -0.25 -5.91 -12.94
N ALA A 88 -0.70 -4.82 -12.33
CA ALA A 88 -1.93 -4.15 -12.73
C ALA A 88 -1.91 -3.75 -14.21
N LYS A 89 -0.84 -3.10 -14.68
CA LYS A 89 -0.64 -2.71 -16.07
C LYS A 89 -0.69 -3.92 -17.02
N GLU A 90 0.09 -4.95 -16.71
CA GLU A 90 0.22 -6.14 -17.56
C GLU A 90 -1.04 -7.02 -17.61
N THR A 91 -1.92 -6.91 -16.62
CA THR A 91 -3.19 -7.65 -16.54
C THR A 91 -4.41 -6.81 -16.93
N GLY A 92 -4.20 -5.58 -17.41
CA GLY A 92 -5.27 -4.69 -17.87
C GLY A 92 -6.11 -4.09 -16.74
N MET A 93 -5.61 -4.11 -15.50
CA MET A 93 -6.22 -3.41 -14.38
C MET A 93 -6.02 -1.89 -14.50
N LYS A 94 -6.94 -1.10 -13.97
CA LYS A 94 -6.82 0.37 -13.98
C LYS A 94 -5.79 0.88 -12.98
N GLY A 95 -5.51 0.11 -11.94
CA GLY A 95 -4.52 0.50 -10.96
C GLY A 95 -4.66 -0.19 -9.62
N LEU A 96 -4.39 0.56 -8.55
CA LEU A 96 -4.42 0.06 -7.18
C LEU A 96 -5.57 0.69 -6.39
N CYS A 97 -6.24 -0.14 -5.61
CA CYS A 97 -7.21 0.29 -4.60
C CYS A 97 -6.52 0.28 -3.24
N LEU A 98 -6.37 1.47 -2.65
CA LEU A 98 -5.66 1.67 -1.39
C LEU A 98 -6.67 1.63 -0.24
N ASP A 99 -6.59 0.59 0.57
CA ASP A 99 -7.31 0.45 1.81
C ASP A 99 -6.38 0.86 2.95
N LEU A 100 -6.53 2.11 3.39
CA LEU A 100 -5.66 2.73 4.39
C LEU A 100 -6.25 2.65 5.81
N GLU A 101 -7.26 1.81 6.00
CA GLU A 101 -7.85 1.60 7.33
C GLU A 101 -6.84 0.98 8.29
N ASP A 102 -6.93 1.44 9.55
CA ASP A 102 -6.21 0.86 10.66
C ASP A 102 -6.88 -0.43 11.12
N TYR A 103 -6.16 -1.53 11.00
CA TYR A 103 -6.58 -2.81 11.55
C TYR A 103 -5.88 -3.01 12.90
N LYS A 104 -6.65 -3.34 13.94
CA LYS A 104 -6.25 -3.34 15.37
C LYS A 104 -4.92 -4.01 15.71
N ASP A 105 -4.49 -4.98 14.92
CA ASP A 105 -3.31 -5.82 15.23
C ASP A 105 -2.03 -5.39 14.49
N THR A 106 -2.07 -4.34 13.69
CA THR A 106 -0.95 -4.01 12.78
C THR A 106 -0.28 -2.66 13.08
N GLY A 107 -0.79 -1.92 14.07
CA GLY A 107 -0.37 -0.54 14.32
C GLY A 107 -0.89 0.44 13.26
N HIS A 108 -0.85 1.70 13.59
CA HIS A 108 -1.36 2.78 12.74
C HIS A 108 -0.23 3.33 11.86
N LEU A 109 -0.21 3.00 10.57
CA LEU A 109 0.84 3.46 9.66
C LEU A 109 1.02 5.00 9.72
N PHE A 110 -0.07 5.74 9.74
CA PHE A 110 -0.04 7.21 9.70
C PHE A 110 -0.12 7.87 11.08
N ALA A 111 -0.12 7.10 12.18
CA ALA A 111 -0.07 7.68 13.51
C ALA A 111 1.34 8.15 13.85
N TYR A 112 1.42 9.31 14.52
CA TYR A 112 2.65 9.74 15.15
C TYR A 112 2.68 9.24 16.60
N SER A 113 3.85 8.75 17.01
CA SER A 113 4.17 8.44 18.40
C SER A 113 5.55 8.99 18.76
N PRO A 114 5.75 9.57 19.96
CA PRO A 114 7.06 9.93 20.48
C PRO A 114 8.06 8.76 20.50
N ASP A 115 7.57 7.52 20.58
CA ASP A 115 8.37 6.29 20.55
C ASP A 115 9.09 6.07 19.20
N MET A 116 8.74 6.83 18.17
CA MET A 116 9.47 6.86 16.91
C MET A 116 10.88 7.44 17.04
N GLY A 117 11.22 8.04 18.20
CA GLY A 117 12.52 8.66 18.45
C GLY A 117 12.77 9.95 17.65
N ALA A 118 11.73 10.57 17.11
CA ALA A 118 11.81 11.78 16.29
C ALA A 118 10.68 12.76 16.66
N SER A 119 10.89 14.05 16.38
CA SER A 119 9.84 15.04 16.56
C SER A 119 8.70 14.83 15.55
N TYR A 120 7.50 15.32 15.86
CA TYR A 120 6.38 15.32 14.91
C TYR A 120 6.73 16.00 13.59
N ALA A 121 7.48 17.11 13.64
CA ALA A 121 7.91 17.84 12.46
C ALA A 121 8.83 16.98 11.57
N ASP A 122 9.80 16.27 12.16
CA ASP A 122 10.70 15.38 11.44
C ASP A 122 9.95 14.16 10.87
N ALA A 123 9.05 13.57 11.66
CA ALA A 123 8.23 12.44 11.21
C ALA A 123 7.34 12.84 10.01
N LYS A 124 6.74 14.03 10.04
CA LYS A 124 5.96 14.58 8.93
C LYS A 124 6.80 14.81 7.67
N LEU A 125 8.02 15.36 7.81
CA LEU A 125 8.94 15.53 6.69
C LEU A 125 9.35 14.17 6.10
N LYS A 126 9.63 13.19 6.95
CA LYS A 126 9.97 11.84 6.54
C LYS A 126 8.81 11.16 5.83
N ALA A 127 7.58 11.28 6.33
CA ALA A 127 6.39 10.73 5.68
C ALA A 127 6.21 11.32 4.26
N ARG A 128 6.40 12.64 4.10
CA ARG A 128 6.38 13.28 2.78
C ARG A 128 7.47 12.78 1.83
N GLN A 129 8.68 12.56 2.36
CA GLN A 129 9.77 11.97 1.57
C GLN A 129 9.35 10.59 1.07
N ARG A 130 8.88 9.72 1.97
CA ARG A 130 8.44 8.35 1.63
C ARG A 130 7.28 8.33 0.63
N GLY A 131 6.32 9.27 0.78
CA GLY A 131 5.24 9.42 -0.18
C GLY A 131 5.74 9.72 -1.61
N ARG A 132 6.78 10.55 -1.75
CA ARG A 132 7.40 10.81 -3.06
C ARG A 132 8.12 9.58 -3.60
N GLU A 133 8.95 8.92 -2.79
CA GLU A 133 9.64 7.68 -3.18
C GLU A 133 8.65 6.60 -3.64
N TRP A 134 7.55 6.47 -2.91
CA TRP A 134 6.48 5.52 -3.20
C TRP A 134 5.77 5.83 -4.52
N ILE A 135 5.33 7.07 -4.75
CA ILE A 135 4.62 7.43 -5.98
C ILE A 135 5.54 7.37 -7.21
N ASP A 136 6.81 7.72 -7.05
CA ASP A 136 7.81 7.62 -8.11
C ASP A 136 8.05 6.16 -8.51
N ALA A 137 8.11 5.25 -7.53
CA ALA A 137 8.27 3.82 -7.80
C ALA A 137 7.08 3.25 -8.58
N ILE A 138 5.86 3.60 -8.19
CA ILE A 138 4.62 3.23 -8.87
C ILE A 138 4.59 3.80 -10.30
N GLY A 139 4.83 5.10 -10.44
CA GLY A 139 4.73 5.83 -11.71
C GLY A 139 5.75 5.35 -12.76
N LYS A 140 6.93 4.89 -12.34
CA LYS A 140 7.91 4.29 -13.24
C LYS A 140 7.40 3.03 -13.93
N GLU A 141 6.63 2.20 -13.23
CA GLU A 141 6.06 0.97 -13.79
C GLU A 141 4.77 1.23 -14.56
N TYR A 142 3.91 2.10 -14.04
CA TYR A 142 2.61 2.40 -14.65
C TYR A 142 2.32 3.91 -14.61
N PRO A 143 2.80 4.69 -15.60
CA PRO A 143 2.65 6.16 -15.61
C PRO A 143 1.20 6.66 -15.56
N ASP A 144 0.29 5.94 -16.21
CA ASP A 144 -1.15 6.31 -16.30
C ASP A 144 -2.01 5.58 -15.26
N ILE A 145 -1.41 5.11 -14.17
CA ILE A 145 -2.09 4.36 -13.13
C ILE A 145 -3.18 5.20 -12.44
N THR A 146 -4.31 4.58 -12.14
CA THR A 146 -5.31 5.16 -11.25
C THR A 146 -5.10 4.64 -9.83
N LEU A 147 -4.92 5.54 -8.88
CA LEU A 147 -4.92 5.21 -7.45
C LEU A 147 -6.29 5.57 -6.87
N PHE A 148 -7.01 4.57 -6.42
CA PHE A 148 -8.32 4.73 -5.78
C PHE A 148 -8.17 4.44 -4.27
N SER A 149 -8.54 5.39 -3.42
CA SER A 149 -8.47 5.22 -1.97
C SER A 149 -9.86 5.26 -1.35
N PHE A 150 -10.14 4.34 -0.41
CA PHE A 150 -11.40 4.35 0.33
C PHE A 150 -11.50 5.54 1.27
N PHE A 151 -10.42 5.83 1.98
CA PHE A 151 -10.35 6.87 2.98
C PHE A 151 -9.06 7.66 2.77
N LEU A 152 -9.14 8.83 2.20
CA LEU A 152 -7.95 9.67 2.01
C LEU A 152 -8.01 10.85 3.00
N VAL A 153 -8.57 11.94 2.59
CA VAL A 153 -8.65 13.17 3.39
C VAL A 153 -9.62 13.03 4.55
N SER A 154 -10.65 12.19 4.42
CA SER A 154 -11.65 11.99 5.48
C SER A 154 -11.07 11.40 6.77
N LEU A 155 -9.98 10.64 6.71
CA LEU A 155 -9.27 10.15 7.90
C LEU A 155 -8.53 11.27 8.64
N ALA A 156 -8.11 12.31 7.89
CA ALA A 156 -7.42 13.46 8.44
C ALA A 156 -8.36 14.60 8.85
N TYR A 157 -9.67 14.49 8.51
CA TYR A 157 -10.64 15.53 8.85
C TYR A 157 -10.78 15.66 10.35
N PRO A 158 -10.53 16.85 10.91
CA PRO A 158 -10.57 17.04 12.35
C PRO A 158 -12.00 16.91 12.87
N MET A 159 -12.15 16.14 13.95
CA MET A 159 -13.38 16.19 14.76
C MET A 159 -13.43 17.48 15.62
N SER A 160 -12.40 18.29 15.55
CA SER A 160 -12.21 19.58 16.20
C SER A 160 -11.50 20.52 15.22
N ASP A 161 -11.84 21.82 15.27
CA ASP A 161 -11.19 22.84 14.44
C ASP A 161 -9.80 23.24 14.97
N ASP A 162 -9.35 22.64 16.09
CA ASP A 162 -8.04 22.89 16.66
C ASP A 162 -6.95 22.13 15.91
N VAL A 163 -6.21 22.84 15.08
CA VAL A 163 -5.08 22.30 14.31
C VAL A 163 -3.91 21.81 15.18
N SER A 164 -3.82 22.25 16.45
CA SER A 164 -2.77 21.79 17.38
C SER A 164 -2.94 20.33 17.78
N GLU A 165 -4.16 19.79 17.67
CA GLU A 165 -4.47 18.40 17.97
C GLU A 165 -4.12 17.41 16.86
N ILE A 166 -3.74 17.88 15.65
CA ILE A 166 -3.46 16.99 14.51
C ILE A 166 -2.38 15.97 14.85
N GLY A 167 -1.33 16.38 15.58
CA GLY A 167 -0.23 15.51 15.98
C GLY A 167 -0.61 14.33 16.88
N SER A 168 -1.76 14.41 17.57
CA SER A 168 -2.25 13.36 18.47
C SER A 168 -3.19 12.35 17.79
N ARG A 169 -3.48 12.52 16.49
CA ARG A 169 -4.46 11.70 15.77
C ARG A 169 -3.84 10.49 15.10
N SER A 170 -4.63 9.47 14.91
CA SER A 170 -4.21 8.23 14.22
C SER A 170 -3.74 8.43 12.77
N CYS A 171 -4.06 9.58 12.16
CA CYS A 171 -3.69 9.95 10.80
C CYS A 171 -2.76 11.17 10.73
N ALA A 172 -2.07 11.52 11.83
CA ALA A 172 -1.24 12.72 11.95
C ALA A 172 -0.12 12.83 10.90
N LEU A 173 0.38 11.70 10.39
CA LEU A 173 1.41 11.63 9.36
C LEU A 173 0.85 11.49 7.94
N PHE A 174 -0.45 11.55 7.77
CA PHE A 174 -1.04 11.52 6.44
C PHE A 174 -0.59 12.76 5.65
N PRO A 175 0.01 12.58 4.44
CA PRO A 175 0.61 13.67 3.69
C PRO A 175 -0.37 14.69 3.13
#